data_0434c6137fb5844b2281e6dfd7b7173c
#
_entry.id   0434c6137fb5844b2281e6dfd7b7173c
#
_cell.length_a   1.000
_cell.length_b   1.000
_cell.length_c   1.000
_cell.angle_alpha   90.00
_cell.angle_beta   90.00
_cell.angle_gamma   90.00
#
_symmetry.space_group_name_H-M   'P 1'
#
loop_
_entity.id
_entity.type
_entity.pdbx_description
1 polymer ?
#
loop_
_entity_poly.entity_id
_entity_poly.type
_entity_poly.pdbx_seq_one_letter_code
_entity_poly.pdbx_strand_id
1 'polypeptide(L)'
;MNTRLRVALILGLPTTVILSVTVMPLMWMWMIPAAIGGTELAPLFLLVGLVVIGLAWRRDPVQRALRWWALGCGACIVLLSGRTIVSVPPTWAAADAAMIAGLRAAGHPASEPGKYPVLDPLTLLIGLRTPNITVDEGVELGTSGDVLLRGDVYHPPQAGLHPVVLMIHGGGWSSGDRSEGHRFNRALAAAGFLVVSGDYRLAPTHHFPAQLADVQVAMRWIRTHAAGLGGDPTRIAVMGRSAGAQLALLTAAAADSGIAAVIGFYSPVDFVAGWRDPGWPDPLDARNVFRSYLGGTLDELPERFREASPINHTHHPLPPVLLIYGGSDQLIELRFGQLLTEQLRAGGTSTVLITIPWAEHAFDAIPHGLGGQLALHQVERFLTAILQR
;
A
#
# COMPACT_ATOMS: atom_id res chain seq x y z
N MET A 1 26.53 31.11 -20.37
CA MET A 1 25.28 30.32 -20.59
C MET A 1 24.12 31.22 -20.23
N ASN A 2 23.12 31.32 -21.12
CA ASN A 2 21.89 32.10 -20.92
C ASN A 2 21.14 31.55 -19.67
N THR A 3 20.64 32.46 -18.81
CA THR A 3 19.96 32.11 -17.56
C THR A 3 18.79 31.11 -17.76
N ARG A 4 18.01 31.27 -18.82
CA ARG A 4 16.89 30.35 -19.14
C ARG A 4 17.37 28.93 -19.40
N LEU A 5 18.45 28.78 -20.18
CA LEU A 5 18.99 27.45 -20.47
C LEU A 5 19.66 26.81 -19.26
N ARG A 6 20.26 27.61 -18.37
CA ARG A 6 20.74 27.13 -17.06
C ARG A 6 19.61 26.58 -16.25
N VAL A 7 18.51 27.32 -16.11
CA VAL A 7 17.30 26.86 -15.35
C VAL A 7 16.70 25.60 -16.00
N ALA A 8 16.59 25.56 -17.34
CA ALA A 8 16.07 24.38 -18.03
C ALA A 8 16.91 23.11 -17.76
N LEU A 9 18.23 23.22 -17.76
CA LEU A 9 19.12 22.08 -17.48
C LEU A 9 19.14 21.70 -16.00
N ILE A 10 19.10 22.67 -15.09
CA ILE A 10 19.03 22.44 -13.64
C ILE A 10 17.74 21.71 -13.27
N LEU A 11 16.63 22.05 -13.91
CA LEU A 11 15.35 21.36 -13.69
C LEU A 11 15.28 20.04 -14.47
N GLY A 12 15.73 20.03 -15.73
CA GLY A 12 15.54 18.91 -16.64
C GLY A 12 16.40 17.69 -16.31
N LEU A 13 17.70 17.87 -16.08
CA LEU A 13 18.61 16.73 -15.88
C LEU A 13 18.27 15.89 -14.64
N PRO A 14 18.17 16.46 -13.42
CA PRO A 14 17.82 15.68 -12.23
C PRO A 14 16.45 15.02 -12.36
N THR A 15 15.45 15.74 -12.89
CA THR A 15 14.09 15.21 -13.07
C THR A 15 14.09 14.05 -14.06
N THR A 16 14.83 14.13 -15.16
CA THR A 16 14.95 13.02 -16.12
C THR A 16 15.57 11.79 -15.45
N VAL A 17 16.63 11.98 -14.66
CA VAL A 17 17.28 10.89 -13.92
C VAL A 17 16.29 10.24 -12.93
N ILE A 18 15.58 11.04 -12.15
CA ILE A 18 14.56 10.55 -11.21
C ILE A 18 13.48 9.73 -11.95
N LEU A 19 12.93 10.27 -13.03
CA LEU A 19 11.88 9.59 -13.78
C LEU A 19 12.36 8.36 -14.55
N SER A 20 13.64 8.30 -14.93
CA SER A 20 14.17 7.10 -15.62
C SER A 20 14.07 5.86 -14.73
N VAL A 21 14.12 6.02 -13.41
CA VAL A 21 13.96 4.92 -12.45
C VAL A 21 12.58 4.26 -12.56
N THR A 22 11.55 4.98 -13.01
CA THR A 22 10.18 4.45 -13.17
C THR A 22 10.03 3.41 -14.30
N VAL A 23 11.06 3.25 -15.13
CA VAL A 23 11.06 2.32 -16.28
C VAL A 23 12.30 1.43 -16.32
N MET A 24 13.18 1.54 -15.33
CA MET A 24 14.40 0.74 -15.21
C MET A 24 14.24 -0.33 -14.12
N PRO A 25 14.99 -1.44 -14.21
CA PRO A 25 15.07 -2.39 -13.11
C PRO A 25 15.63 -1.72 -11.84
N LEU A 26 14.97 -1.94 -10.71
CA LEU A 26 15.40 -1.42 -9.40
C LEU A 26 16.54 -2.26 -8.84
N MET A 27 17.77 -1.83 -9.05
CA MET A 27 18.96 -2.55 -8.56
C MET A 27 19.21 -2.39 -7.07
N TRP A 28 18.66 -1.33 -6.44
CA TRP A 28 18.87 -1.01 -5.03
C TRP A 28 17.63 -0.37 -4.39
N MET A 29 17.41 -0.70 -3.12
CA MET A 29 16.28 -0.18 -2.32
C MET A 29 16.17 1.35 -2.30
N TRP A 30 17.28 2.11 -2.36
CA TRP A 30 17.25 3.57 -2.38
C TRP A 30 16.61 4.16 -3.64
N MET A 31 16.42 3.37 -4.71
CA MET A 31 15.74 3.80 -5.94
C MET A 31 14.22 3.86 -5.77
N ILE A 32 13.66 3.08 -4.85
CA ILE A 32 12.20 2.94 -4.65
C ILE A 32 11.51 4.27 -4.38
N PRO A 33 11.98 5.15 -3.47
CA PRO A 33 11.33 6.44 -3.25
C PRO A 33 11.27 7.31 -4.50
N ALA A 34 12.28 7.24 -5.37
CA ALA A 34 12.29 7.98 -6.64
C ALA A 34 11.28 7.38 -7.64
N ALA A 35 11.16 6.05 -7.71
CA ALA A 35 10.18 5.38 -8.55
C ALA A 35 8.75 5.70 -8.10
N ILE A 36 8.46 5.60 -6.80
CA ILE A 36 7.16 5.98 -6.21
C ILE A 36 6.86 7.45 -6.51
N GLY A 37 7.76 8.37 -6.15
CA GLY A 37 7.55 9.80 -6.39
C GLY A 37 7.34 10.14 -7.87
N GLY A 38 8.11 9.50 -8.75
CA GLY A 38 8.04 9.70 -10.20
C GLY A 38 6.69 9.32 -10.80
N THR A 39 6.08 8.24 -10.32
CA THR A 39 4.79 7.77 -10.80
C THR A 39 3.61 8.42 -10.08
N GLU A 40 3.67 8.51 -8.77
CA GLU A 40 2.57 9.05 -7.96
C GLU A 40 2.36 10.57 -8.18
N LEU A 41 3.43 11.30 -8.44
CA LEU A 41 3.41 12.75 -8.69
C LEU A 41 3.60 13.10 -10.18
N ALA A 42 3.33 12.17 -11.08
CA ALA A 42 3.51 12.36 -12.53
C ALA A 42 2.89 13.66 -13.10
N PRO A 43 1.70 14.15 -12.67
CA PRO A 43 1.19 15.43 -13.16
C PRO A 43 2.10 16.62 -12.84
N LEU A 44 2.77 16.62 -11.70
CA LEU A 44 3.70 17.69 -11.33
C LEU A 44 4.97 17.62 -12.19
N PHE A 45 5.48 16.42 -12.44
CA PHE A 45 6.63 16.23 -13.33
C PHE A 45 6.28 16.57 -14.78
N LEU A 46 5.05 16.30 -15.25
CA LEU A 46 4.59 16.75 -16.57
C LEU A 46 4.72 18.28 -16.71
N LEU A 47 4.29 19.04 -15.70
CA LEU A 47 4.41 20.49 -15.70
C LEU A 47 5.89 20.92 -15.75
N VAL A 48 6.77 20.26 -15.00
CA VAL A 48 8.23 20.52 -15.06
C VAL A 48 8.76 20.29 -16.47
N GLY A 49 8.39 19.19 -17.13
CA GLY A 49 8.80 18.88 -18.50
C GLY A 49 8.37 19.95 -19.50
N LEU A 50 7.12 20.41 -19.40
CA LEU A 50 6.59 21.49 -20.24
C LEU A 50 7.33 22.83 -20.01
N VAL A 51 7.63 23.15 -18.75
CA VAL A 51 8.43 24.34 -18.39
C VAL A 51 9.85 24.23 -18.98
N VAL A 52 10.49 23.08 -18.85
CA VAL A 52 11.84 22.84 -19.43
C VAL A 52 11.83 23.05 -20.94
N ILE A 53 10.85 22.50 -21.66
CA ILE A 53 10.67 22.71 -23.10
C ILE A 53 10.46 24.20 -23.41
N GLY A 54 9.58 24.88 -22.70
CA GLY A 54 9.28 26.31 -22.90
C GLY A 54 10.50 27.20 -22.72
N LEU A 55 11.32 26.94 -21.69
CA LEU A 55 12.56 27.67 -21.43
C LEU A 55 13.61 27.43 -22.53
N ALA A 56 13.70 26.19 -23.05
CA ALA A 56 14.66 25.81 -24.09
C ALA A 56 14.17 26.11 -25.51
N TRP A 57 12.89 26.51 -25.72
CA TRP A 57 12.31 26.71 -27.05
C TRP A 57 12.96 27.80 -27.87
N ARG A 58 13.38 28.89 -27.25
CA ARG A 58 14.01 30.05 -27.96
C ARG A 58 15.35 29.64 -28.55
N ARG A 59 15.57 30.01 -29.82
CA ARG A 59 16.79 29.73 -30.55
C ARG A 59 17.97 30.55 -29.95
N ASP A 60 19.02 29.85 -29.55
CA ASP A 60 20.31 30.41 -29.18
C ASP A 60 21.37 29.73 -30.06
N PRO A 61 21.90 30.41 -31.06
CA PRO A 61 22.85 29.81 -32.01
C PRO A 61 24.18 29.41 -31.35
N VAL A 62 24.58 30.10 -30.28
CA VAL A 62 25.84 29.86 -29.56
C VAL A 62 25.75 28.63 -28.66
N GLN A 63 24.56 28.29 -28.19
CA GLN A 63 24.33 27.19 -27.24
C GLN A 63 23.45 26.09 -27.80
N ARG A 64 23.56 25.82 -29.10
CA ARG A 64 22.71 24.90 -29.84
C ARG A 64 22.68 23.49 -29.22
N ALA A 65 23.83 22.95 -28.85
CA ALA A 65 23.93 21.60 -28.26
C ALA A 65 23.18 21.50 -26.90
N LEU A 66 23.45 22.44 -25.99
CA LEU A 66 22.82 22.49 -24.66
C LEU A 66 21.30 22.68 -24.76
N ARG A 67 20.82 23.43 -25.75
CA ARG A 67 19.42 23.59 -26.04
C ARG A 67 18.76 22.26 -26.44
N TRP A 68 19.39 21.49 -27.33
CA TRP A 68 18.88 20.19 -27.71
C TRP A 68 18.87 19.19 -26.55
N TRP A 69 19.87 19.23 -25.69
CA TRP A 69 19.87 18.46 -24.43
C TRP A 69 18.68 18.83 -23.53
N ALA A 70 18.43 20.11 -23.30
CA ALA A 70 17.31 20.56 -22.48
C ALA A 70 15.95 20.16 -23.10
N LEU A 71 15.79 20.29 -24.42
CA LEU A 71 14.58 19.85 -25.12
C LEU A 71 14.40 18.32 -25.02
N GLY A 72 15.48 17.55 -25.13
CA GLY A 72 15.49 16.11 -24.97
C GLY A 72 15.05 15.68 -23.56
N CYS A 73 15.61 16.32 -22.52
CA CYS A 73 15.19 16.10 -21.13
C CYS A 73 13.71 16.43 -20.94
N GLY A 74 13.26 17.60 -21.40
CA GLY A 74 11.85 17.99 -21.28
C GLY A 74 10.90 17.03 -22.00
N ALA A 75 11.26 16.58 -23.21
CA ALA A 75 10.49 15.59 -23.95
C ALA A 75 10.45 14.23 -23.22
N CYS A 76 11.57 13.78 -22.67
CA CYS A 76 11.65 12.55 -21.88
C CYS A 76 10.73 12.64 -20.65
N ILE A 77 10.80 13.74 -19.89
CA ILE A 77 9.94 13.98 -18.73
C ILE A 77 8.46 13.94 -19.13
N VAL A 78 8.07 14.63 -20.22
CA VAL A 78 6.70 14.64 -20.72
C VAL A 78 6.22 13.22 -21.10
N LEU A 79 7.06 12.45 -21.78
CA LEU A 79 6.73 11.09 -22.20
C LEU A 79 6.56 10.15 -21.01
N LEU A 80 7.51 10.14 -20.06
CA LEU A 80 7.45 9.27 -18.89
C LEU A 80 6.27 9.61 -17.98
N SER A 81 6.04 10.90 -17.71
CA SER A 81 4.89 11.33 -16.91
C SER A 81 3.57 11.13 -17.65
N GLY A 82 3.54 11.41 -18.95
CA GLY A 82 2.36 11.24 -19.80
C GLY A 82 1.89 9.80 -19.88
N ARG A 83 2.82 8.83 -19.94
CA ARG A 83 2.51 7.39 -19.88
C ARG A 83 1.68 7.05 -18.64
N THR A 84 2.09 7.51 -17.46
CA THR A 84 1.37 7.30 -16.22
C THR A 84 -0.01 7.95 -16.26
N ILE A 85 -0.09 9.23 -16.66
CA ILE A 85 -1.35 9.99 -16.68
C ILE A 85 -2.38 9.38 -17.62
N VAL A 86 -1.98 8.93 -18.81
CA VAL A 86 -2.88 8.31 -19.78
C VAL A 86 -3.42 6.97 -19.28
N SER A 87 -2.69 6.26 -18.43
CA SER A 87 -3.14 5.00 -17.84
C SER A 87 -4.11 5.18 -16.67
N VAL A 88 -4.27 6.39 -16.12
CA VAL A 88 -5.14 6.67 -14.95
C VAL A 88 -6.62 6.37 -15.23
N PRO A 89 -7.28 6.93 -16.26
CA PRO A 89 -8.71 6.70 -16.48
C PRO A 89 -9.09 5.22 -16.68
N PRO A 90 -8.40 4.43 -17.54
CA PRO A 90 -8.74 3.01 -17.69
C PRO A 90 -8.47 2.20 -16.43
N THR A 91 -7.44 2.54 -15.64
CA THR A 91 -7.17 1.87 -14.37
C THR A 91 -8.30 2.08 -13.37
N TRP A 92 -8.84 3.28 -13.29
CA TRP A 92 -9.96 3.58 -12.40
C TRP A 92 -11.23 2.88 -12.80
N ALA A 93 -11.54 2.89 -14.10
CA ALA A 93 -12.69 2.14 -14.62
C ALA A 93 -12.56 0.64 -14.31
N ALA A 94 -11.36 0.07 -14.45
CA ALA A 94 -11.10 -1.33 -14.12
C ALA A 94 -11.22 -1.60 -12.61
N ALA A 95 -10.70 -0.72 -11.76
CA ALA A 95 -10.81 -0.82 -10.30
C ALA A 95 -12.27 -0.74 -9.84
N ASP A 96 -13.06 0.17 -10.39
CA ASP A 96 -14.49 0.28 -10.10
C ASP A 96 -15.26 -0.96 -10.54
N ALA A 97 -14.99 -1.48 -11.73
CA ALA A 97 -15.62 -2.70 -12.21
C ALA A 97 -15.28 -3.92 -11.33
N ALA A 98 -14.00 -4.05 -10.92
CA ALA A 98 -13.56 -5.11 -10.01
C ALA A 98 -14.22 -4.99 -8.63
N MET A 99 -14.31 -3.78 -8.08
CA MET A 99 -14.97 -3.50 -6.81
C MET A 99 -16.45 -3.88 -6.85
N ILE A 100 -17.18 -3.41 -7.87
CA ILE A 100 -18.61 -3.72 -8.05
C ILE A 100 -18.83 -5.23 -8.17
N ALA A 101 -18.02 -5.92 -8.96
CA ALA A 101 -18.14 -7.37 -9.13
C ALA A 101 -17.87 -8.13 -7.83
N GLY A 102 -16.81 -7.76 -7.09
CA GLY A 102 -16.45 -8.39 -5.83
C GLY A 102 -17.48 -8.15 -4.72
N LEU A 103 -17.99 -6.92 -4.59
CA LEU A 103 -19.04 -6.61 -3.61
C LEU A 103 -20.34 -7.37 -3.90
N ARG A 104 -20.73 -7.49 -5.16
CA ARG A 104 -21.89 -8.32 -5.55
C ARG A 104 -21.67 -9.79 -5.22
N ALA A 105 -20.48 -10.32 -5.46
CA ALA A 105 -20.13 -11.70 -5.10
C ALA A 105 -20.16 -11.92 -3.58
N ALA A 106 -19.88 -10.89 -2.78
CA ALA A 106 -20.01 -10.89 -1.32
C ALA A 106 -21.46 -10.67 -0.83
N GLY A 107 -22.45 -10.55 -1.73
CA GLY A 107 -23.83 -10.28 -1.37
C GLY A 107 -24.12 -8.83 -0.96
N HIS A 108 -23.21 -7.91 -1.30
CA HIS A 108 -23.36 -6.48 -1.00
C HIS A 108 -23.78 -5.70 -2.25
N PRO A 109 -24.68 -4.70 -2.14
CA PRO A 109 -24.98 -3.83 -3.28
C PRO A 109 -23.73 -3.07 -3.69
N ALA A 110 -23.68 -2.61 -4.94
CA ALA A 110 -22.67 -1.66 -5.37
C ALA A 110 -22.72 -0.44 -4.41
N SER A 111 -21.64 -0.19 -3.68
CA SER A 111 -21.61 0.88 -2.69
C SER A 111 -21.66 2.24 -3.36
N GLU A 112 -22.28 3.21 -2.66
CA GLU A 112 -22.14 4.63 -2.99
C GLU A 112 -20.66 5.02 -3.13
N PRO A 113 -20.34 6.06 -3.93
CA PRO A 113 -19.00 6.62 -3.94
C PRO A 113 -18.55 6.97 -2.52
N GLY A 114 -17.29 6.65 -2.18
CA GLY A 114 -16.72 6.99 -0.90
C GLY A 114 -16.62 8.51 -0.66
N LYS A 115 -16.31 8.92 0.56
CA LYS A 115 -16.15 10.32 0.95
C LYS A 115 -15.06 11.03 0.16
N TYR A 116 -13.99 10.32 -0.16
CA TYR A 116 -12.89 10.84 -0.95
C TYR A 116 -13.18 10.69 -2.44
N PRO A 117 -13.02 11.78 -3.23
CA PRO A 117 -13.16 11.68 -4.68
C PRO A 117 -12.11 10.72 -5.24
N VAL A 118 -12.40 10.10 -6.36
CA VAL A 118 -11.49 9.17 -7.02
C VAL A 118 -10.15 9.85 -7.36
N LEU A 119 -10.19 11.10 -7.83
CA LEU A 119 -9.01 11.98 -7.97
C LEU A 119 -9.40 13.41 -7.65
N ASP A 120 -8.65 14.00 -6.75
CA ASP A 120 -8.68 15.43 -6.50
C ASP A 120 -7.34 16.06 -6.92
N PRO A 121 -7.32 16.83 -8.04
CA PRO A 121 -6.10 17.49 -8.48
C PRO A 121 -5.53 18.47 -7.45
N LEU A 122 -6.36 19.06 -6.59
CA LEU A 122 -5.89 19.94 -5.53
C LEU A 122 -5.15 19.15 -4.46
N THR A 123 -5.66 17.97 -4.12
CA THR A 123 -4.99 17.05 -3.18
C THR A 123 -3.60 16.64 -3.67
N LEU A 124 -3.39 16.46 -4.99
CA LEU A 124 -2.04 16.21 -5.55
C LEU A 124 -1.05 17.34 -5.23
N LEU A 125 -1.52 18.59 -5.17
CA LEU A 125 -0.65 19.77 -4.96
C LEU A 125 -0.37 20.06 -3.50
N ILE A 126 -1.39 19.94 -2.64
CA ILE A 126 -1.35 20.43 -1.26
C ILE A 126 -1.34 19.29 -0.22
N GLY A 127 -1.39 18.04 -0.68
CA GLY A 127 -1.50 16.86 0.17
C GLY A 127 -2.93 16.56 0.61
N LEU A 128 -3.09 15.39 1.22
CA LEU A 128 -4.38 14.92 1.73
C LEU A 128 -4.83 15.81 2.90
N ARG A 129 -5.99 16.41 2.77
CA ARG A 129 -6.62 17.20 3.84
C ARG A 129 -7.56 16.32 4.64
N THR A 130 -7.26 16.13 5.91
CA THR A 130 -8.16 15.49 6.86
C THR A 130 -8.64 16.53 7.86
N PRO A 131 -9.88 16.43 8.39
CA PRO A 131 -10.28 17.21 9.54
C PRO A 131 -9.33 16.93 10.71
N ASN A 132 -9.40 17.74 11.75
CA ASN A 132 -8.62 17.48 12.96
C ASN A 132 -9.11 16.17 13.59
N ILE A 133 -8.27 15.14 13.51
CA ILE A 133 -8.53 13.80 14.06
C ILE A 133 -7.79 13.68 15.39
N THR A 134 -8.51 13.33 16.44
CA THR A 134 -7.90 12.98 17.73
C THR A 134 -7.16 11.66 17.60
N VAL A 135 -5.97 11.59 18.14
CA VAL A 135 -5.13 10.38 18.15
C VAL A 135 -4.62 10.17 19.56
N ASP A 136 -4.89 8.99 20.10
CA ASP A 136 -4.27 8.52 21.33
C ASP A 136 -3.03 7.71 20.95
N GLU A 137 -1.86 8.28 21.18
CA GLU A 137 -0.59 7.67 20.78
C GLU A 137 -0.02 6.78 21.89
N GLY A 138 0.56 5.65 21.51
CA GLY A 138 1.28 4.75 22.43
C GLY A 138 0.40 4.03 23.44
N VAL A 139 -0.86 3.81 23.12
CA VAL A 139 -1.81 3.04 23.94
C VAL A 139 -1.30 1.61 24.14
N GLU A 140 -1.34 1.12 25.38
CA GLU A 140 -0.92 -0.25 25.71
C GLU A 140 -1.96 -1.26 25.25
N LEU A 141 -1.58 -2.09 24.26
CA LEU A 141 -2.45 -3.14 23.70
C LEU A 141 -2.35 -4.46 24.50
N GLY A 142 -1.30 -4.61 25.29
CA GLY A 142 -1.03 -5.81 26.08
C GLY A 142 0.41 -6.28 25.95
N THR A 143 0.71 -7.42 26.57
CA THR A 143 2.04 -8.03 26.52
C THR A 143 2.06 -9.29 25.68
N SER A 144 3.18 -9.54 25.01
CA SER A 144 3.47 -10.78 24.30
C SER A 144 4.85 -11.27 24.70
N GLY A 145 4.91 -12.34 25.49
CA GLY A 145 6.09 -12.68 26.25
C GLY A 145 6.41 -11.58 27.26
N ASP A 146 7.62 -11.04 27.17
CA ASP A 146 8.14 -9.93 27.98
C ASP A 146 8.03 -8.56 27.32
N VAL A 147 7.50 -8.49 26.09
CA VAL A 147 7.40 -7.25 25.32
C VAL A 147 6.03 -6.63 25.46
N LEU A 148 5.99 -5.35 25.87
CA LEU A 148 4.80 -4.52 25.88
C LEU A 148 4.52 -4.01 24.48
N LEU A 149 3.37 -4.41 23.91
CA LEU A 149 2.91 -3.95 22.61
C LEU A 149 2.11 -2.65 22.75
N ARG A 150 2.38 -1.71 21.86
CA ARG A 150 1.69 -0.42 21.83
C ARG A 150 0.96 -0.21 20.51
N GLY A 151 -0.03 0.66 20.51
CA GLY A 151 -0.76 1.09 19.33
C GLY A 151 -1.14 2.55 19.39
N ASP A 152 -1.53 3.09 18.24
CA ASP A 152 -2.11 4.43 18.14
C ASP A 152 -3.58 4.29 17.72
N VAL A 153 -4.46 5.02 18.41
CA VAL A 153 -5.91 4.97 18.18
C VAL A 153 -6.36 6.28 17.55
N TYR A 154 -6.91 6.21 16.34
CA TYR A 154 -7.41 7.35 15.58
C TYR A 154 -8.92 7.39 15.69
N HIS A 155 -9.47 8.45 16.30
CA HIS A 155 -10.89 8.58 16.57
C HIS A 155 -11.64 9.25 15.43
N PRO A 156 -12.76 8.69 14.95
CA PRO A 156 -13.63 9.38 14.01
C PRO A 156 -14.20 10.65 14.64
N PRO A 157 -14.39 11.73 13.85
CA PRO A 157 -14.86 13.01 14.39
C PRO A 157 -16.35 13.01 14.76
N GLN A 158 -17.12 12.01 14.31
CA GLN A 158 -18.54 11.88 14.61
C GLN A 158 -18.75 11.06 15.89
N ALA A 159 -19.76 11.41 16.68
CA ALA A 159 -20.18 10.58 17.80
C ALA A 159 -20.94 9.35 17.33
N GLY A 160 -20.81 8.23 18.03
CA GLY A 160 -21.52 6.97 17.74
C GLY A 160 -20.65 5.75 17.83
N LEU A 161 -21.19 4.60 17.40
CA LEU A 161 -20.44 3.37 17.25
C LEU A 161 -19.94 3.22 15.82
N HIS A 162 -18.63 3.14 15.66
CA HIS A 162 -17.93 3.10 14.40
C HIS A 162 -17.33 1.72 14.14
N PRO A 163 -17.32 1.22 12.88
CA PRO A 163 -16.55 0.04 12.54
C PRO A 163 -15.07 0.25 12.88
N VAL A 164 -14.39 -0.84 13.24
CA VAL A 164 -12.98 -0.80 13.65
C VAL A 164 -12.09 -1.32 12.54
N VAL A 165 -10.97 -0.66 12.30
CA VAL A 165 -9.93 -1.12 11.37
C VAL A 165 -8.63 -1.29 12.14
N LEU A 166 -8.12 -2.53 12.22
CA LEU A 166 -6.77 -2.80 12.70
C LEU A 166 -5.79 -2.63 11.54
N MET A 167 -4.85 -1.70 11.69
CA MET A 167 -3.77 -1.44 10.74
C MET A 167 -2.50 -2.16 11.17
N ILE A 168 -1.88 -2.90 10.25
CA ILE A 168 -0.64 -3.63 10.48
C ILE A 168 0.41 -3.09 9.51
N HIS A 169 1.49 -2.54 10.06
CA HIS A 169 2.56 -1.90 9.29
C HIS A 169 3.39 -2.87 8.46
N GLY A 170 4.11 -2.36 7.45
CA GLY A 170 5.04 -3.09 6.61
C GLY A 170 6.43 -3.24 7.24
N GLY A 171 7.47 -3.23 6.39
CA GLY A 171 8.87 -3.21 6.83
C GLY A 171 9.57 -4.56 6.87
N GLY A 172 9.14 -5.56 6.07
CA GLY A 172 9.81 -6.87 5.96
C GLY A 172 9.95 -7.60 7.29
N TRP A 173 9.00 -7.39 8.20
CA TRP A 173 8.96 -7.92 9.58
C TRP A 173 10.15 -7.51 10.46
N SER A 174 11.11 -6.72 9.94
CA SER A 174 12.35 -6.33 10.62
C SER A 174 12.47 -4.83 10.89
N SER A 175 11.53 -4.03 10.40
CA SER A 175 11.46 -2.59 10.59
C SER A 175 10.01 -2.12 10.59
N GLY A 176 9.81 -0.80 10.79
CA GLY A 176 8.50 -0.19 10.87
C GLY A 176 7.93 -0.16 12.29
N ASP A 177 6.89 0.62 12.44
CA ASP A 177 6.14 0.76 13.68
C ASP A 177 4.72 1.27 13.42
N ARG A 178 3.91 1.40 14.48
CA ARG A 178 2.52 1.85 14.45
C ARG A 178 2.29 3.22 13.82
N SER A 179 3.32 4.07 13.71
CA SER A 179 3.20 5.41 13.12
C SER A 179 3.18 5.39 11.58
N GLU A 180 3.52 4.25 10.97
CA GLU A 180 3.49 4.12 9.50
C GLU A 180 2.09 4.36 8.94
N GLY A 181 2.04 5.08 7.81
CA GLY A 181 0.78 5.37 7.13
C GLY A 181 -0.17 6.28 7.91
N HIS A 182 0.31 7.04 8.90
CA HIS A 182 -0.52 7.91 9.76
C HIS A 182 -1.48 8.82 8.98
N ARG A 183 -1.09 9.31 7.79
CA ARG A 183 -1.97 10.13 6.93
C ARG A 183 -3.13 9.32 6.35
N PHE A 184 -2.88 8.09 5.97
CA PHE A 184 -3.90 7.16 5.52
C PHE A 184 -4.84 6.77 6.66
N ASN A 185 -4.29 6.48 7.85
CA ASN A 185 -5.05 6.16 9.05
C ASN A 185 -5.97 7.32 9.46
N ARG A 186 -5.47 8.57 9.43
CA ARG A 186 -6.29 9.78 9.66
C ARG A 186 -7.40 9.93 8.61
N ALA A 187 -7.15 9.59 7.37
CA ALA A 187 -8.17 9.64 6.32
C ALA A 187 -9.30 8.63 6.57
N LEU A 188 -8.96 7.41 6.96
CA LEU A 188 -9.97 6.40 7.34
C LEU A 188 -10.75 6.83 8.59
N ALA A 189 -10.08 7.39 9.60
CA ALA A 189 -10.78 7.92 10.76
C ALA A 189 -11.73 9.07 10.38
N ALA A 190 -11.30 9.98 9.50
CA ALA A 190 -12.16 11.03 8.97
C ALA A 190 -13.36 10.50 8.18
N ALA A 191 -13.23 9.30 7.56
CA ALA A 191 -14.31 8.61 6.86
C ALA A 191 -15.28 7.88 7.80
N GLY A 192 -15.00 7.85 9.11
CA GLY A 192 -15.91 7.32 10.12
C GLY A 192 -15.53 5.93 10.63
N PHE A 193 -14.27 5.55 10.57
CA PHE A 193 -13.75 4.31 11.15
C PHE A 193 -12.94 4.59 12.42
N LEU A 194 -13.08 3.80 13.46
CA LEU A 194 -12.11 3.76 14.54
C LEU A 194 -10.88 2.99 14.06
N VAL A 195 -9.74 3.65 13.93
CA VAL A 195 -8.53 2.98 13.41
C VAL A 195 -7.56 2.71 14.55
N VAL A 196 -7.10 1.48 14.67
CA VAL A 196 -6.07 1.07 15.63
C VAL A 196 -4.85 0.60 14.83
N SER A 197 -3.72 1.27 15.00
CA SER A 197 -2.46 0.88 14.37
C SER A 197 -1.55 0.29 15.44
N GLY A 198 -1.14 -0.96 15.29
CA GLY A 198 -0.42 -1.69 16.32
C GLY A 198 1.02 -2.04 15.95
N ASP A 199 1.92 -2.02 16.96
CA ASP A 199 3.26 -2.59 16.84
C ASP A 199 3.19 -4.12 16.91
N TYR A 200 4.21 -4.76 16.34
CA TYR A 200 4.53 -6.16 16.55
C TYR A 200 6.04 -6.34 16.71
N ARG A 201 6.47 -7.43 17.36
CA ARG A 201 7.89 -7.74 17.56
C ARG A 201 8.60 -7.97 16.24
N LEU A 202 9.81 -7.46 16.12
CA LEU A 202 10.57 -7.46 14.88
C LEU A 202 11.62 -8.59 14.82
N ALA A 203 11.83 -9.11 13.61
CA ALA A 203 12.94 -9.97 13.27
C ALA A 203 14.25 -9.15 13.18
N PRO A 204 15.41 -9.77 13.35
CA PRO A 204 15.65 -11.19 13.63
C PRO A 204 15.54 -11.55 15.12
N THR A 205 15.30 -10.59 16.01
CA THR A 205 15.19 -10.86 17.46
C THR A 205 14.04 -11.81 17.77
N HIS A 206 12.95 -11.66 17.04
CA HIS A 206 11.78 -12.52 17.16
C HIS A 206 11.39 -13.06 15.77
N HIS A 207 11.40 -14.40 15.64
CA HIS A 207 11.01 -15.06 14.41
C HIS A 207 9.50 -15.37 14.38
N PHE A 208 8.97 -15.61 13.18
CA PHE A 208 7.62 -16.17 13.02
C PHE A 208 7.46 -17.44 13.89
N PRO A 209 6.33 -17.58 14.62
CA PRO A 209 5.08 -16.84 14.51
C PRO A 209 4.90 -15.67 15.51
N ALA A 210 5.98 -15.11 16.08
CA ALA A 210 5.88 -14.06 17.11
C ALA A 210 5.03 -12.87 16.65
N GLN A 211 5.23 -12.40 15.42
CA GLN A 211 4.51 -11.25 14.84
C GLN A 211 3.01 -11.53 14.73
N LEU A 212 2.64 -12.73 14.28
CA LEU A 212 1.23 -13.14 14.21
C LEU A 212 0.58 -13.20 15.59
N ALA A 213 1.30 -13.73 16.60
CA ALA A 213 0.83 -13.76 17.98
C ALA A 213 0.58 -12.35 18.52
N ASP A 214 1.41 -11.37 18.13
CA ASP A 214 1.28 -9.98 18.55
C ASP A 214 0.06 -9.30 17.91
N VAL A 215 -0.19 -9.55 16.62
CA VAL A 215 -1.43 -9.09 15.96
C VAL A 215 -2.67 -9.68 16.67
N GLN A 216 -2.61 -10.91 17.13
CA GLN A 216 -3.69 -11.51 17.93
C GLN A 216 -3.87 -10.84 19.29
N VAL A 217 -2.78 -10.31 19.92
CA VAL A 217 -2.90 -9.46 21.13
C VAL A 217 -3.68 -8.20 20.81
N ALA A 218 -3.33 -7.48 19.73
CA ALA A 218 -4.04 -6.29 19.29
C ALA A 218 -5.53 -6.59 19.00
N MET A 219 -5.83 -7.70 18.35
CA MET A 219 -7.22 -8.13 18.08
C MET A 219 -8.00 -8.39 19.37
N ARG A 220 -7.39 -9.04 20.38
CA ARG A 220 -8.05 -9.25 21.69
C ARG A 220 -8.30 -7.91 22.38
N TRP A 221 -7.32 -7.00 22.35
CA TRP A 221 -7.48 -5.67 22.94
C TRP A 221 -8.65 -4.90 22.28
N ILE A 222 -8.74 -4.90 20.95
CA ILE A 222 -9.85 -4.27 20.20
C ILE A 222 -11.19 -4.82 20.68
N ARG A 223 -11.35 -6.14 20.77
CA ARG A 223 -12.60 -6.77 21.19
C ARG A 223 -13.06 -6.37 22.59
N THR A 224 -12.12 -6.08 23.48
CA THR A 224 -12.41 -5.71 24.87
C THR A 224 -12.55 -4.21 25.09
N HIS A 225 -11.88 -3.38 24.29
CA HIS A 225 -11.77 -1.93 24.56
C HIS A 225 -12.47 -1.05 23.53
N ALA A 226 -12.69 -1.54 22.31
CA ALA A 226 -13.21 -0.69 21.23
C ALA A 226 -14.54 -0.01 21.58
N ALA A 227 -15.45 -0.69 22.27
CA ALA A 227 -16.75 -0.12 22.64
C ALA A 227 -16.60 1.13 23.51
N GLY A 228 -15.64 1.14 24.45
CA GLY A 228 -15.33 2.30 25.29
C GLY A 228 -14.72 3.49 24.54
N LEU A 229 -14.22 3.23 23.32
CA LEU A 229 -13.61 4.22 22.41
C LEU A 229 -14.56 4.63 21.27
N GLY A 230 -15.82 4.21 21.30
CA GLY A 230 -16.78 4.46 20.23
C GLY A 230 -16.63 3.51 19.03
N GLY A 231 -15.92 2.39 19.17
CA GLY A 231 -15.80 1.35 18.15
C GLY A 231 -16.78 0.21 18.39
N ASP A 232 -17.21 -0.42 17.29
CA ASP A 232 -18.08 -1.60 17.35
C ASP A 232 -17.22 -2.88 17.22
N PRO A 233 -17.05 -3.65 18.31
CA PRO A 233 -16.21 -4.85 18.29
C PRO A 233 -16.79 -6.01 17.48
N THR A 234 -18.00 -5.87 16.94
CA THR A 234 -18.61 -6.86 16.02
C THR A 234 -18.34 -6.56 14.55
N ARG A 235 -17.84 -5.38 14.24
CA ARG A 235 -17.55 -4.88 12.89
C ARG A 235 -16.08 -4.53 12.75
N ILE A 236 -15.22 -5.54 12.72
CA ILE A 236 -13.76 -5.37 12.66
C ILE A 236 -13.25 -5.77 11.28
N ALA A 237 -12.47 -4.89 10.64
CA ALA A 237 -11.61 -5.21 9.51
C ALA A 237 -10.14 -5.24 9.93
N VAL A 238 -9.35 -6.03 9.21
CA VAL A 238 -7.89 -6.02 9.34
C VAL A 238 -7.29 -5.58 8.02
N MET A 239 -6.37 -4.62 8.09
CA MET A 239 -5.67 -4.08 6.93
C MET A 239 -4.17 -4.10 7.17
N GLY A 240 -3.42 -4.51 6.17
CA GLY A 240 -1.96 -4.50 6.26
C GLY A 240 -1.27 -4.12 4.97
N ARG A 241 0.02 -3.75 5.09
CA ARG A 241 0.92 -3.40 3.99
C ARG A 241 2.10 -4.34 3.97
N SER A 242 2.46 -4.87 2.77
CA SER A 242 3.65 -5.72 2.62
C SER A 242 3.67 -6.85 3.67
N ALA A 243 4.67 -6.89 4.52
CA ALA A 243 4.75 -7.81 5.67
C ALA A 243 3.48 -7.82 6.53
N GLY A 244 2.90 -6.65 6.81
CA GLY A 244 1.65 -6.52 7.57
C GLY A 244 0.43 -7.08 6.84
N ALA A 245 0.42 -7.06 5.51
CA ALA A 245 -0.66 -7.64 4.72
C ALA A 245 -0.67 -9.18 4.82
N GLN A 246 0.51 -9.79 4.85
CA GLN A 246 0.66 -11.23 5.12
C GLN A 246 0.11 -11.58 6.51
N LEU A 247 0.45 -10.79 7.54
CA LEU A 247 -0.08 -10.99 8.89
C LEU A 247 -1.59 -10.80 8.95
N ALA A 248 -2.16 -9.81 8.23
CA ALA A 248 -3.60 -9.58 8.14
C ALA A 248 -4.34 -10.80 7.55
N LEU A 249 -3.82 -11.35 6.45
CA LEU A 249 -4.38 -12.54 5.80
C LEU A 249 -4.34 -13.77 6.71
N LEU A 250 -3.20 -14.03 7.37
CA LEU A 250 -3.08 -15.13 8.32
C LEU A 250 -4.00 -14.96 9.54
N THR A 251 -4.14 -13.71 10.04
CA THR A 251 -5.05 -13.43 11.16
C THR A 251 -6.51 -13.73 10.79
N ALA A 252 -6.90 -13.38 9.57
CA ALA A 252 -8.25 -13.65 9.09
C ALA A 252 -8.51 -15.13 8.79
N ALA A 253 -7.48 -15.88 8.43
CA ALA A 253 -7.56 -17.31 8.16
C ALA A 253 -7.68 -18.16 9.43
N ALA A 254 -7.47 -17.59 10.62
CA ALA A 254 -7.69 -18.30 11.88
C ALA A 254 -9.18 -18.62 12.07
N ALA A 255 -9.48 -19.82 12.57
CA ALA A 255 -10.83 -20.20 12.91
C ALA A 255 -11.45 -19.20 13.90
N ASP A 256 -12.73 -18.86 13.69
CA ASP A 256 -13.47 -17.92 14.52
C ASP A 256 -12.77 -16.55 14.71
N SER A 257 -12.08 -16.08 13.65
CA SER A 257 -11.36 -14.81 13.69
C SER A 257 -12.25 -13.62 14.05
N GLY A 258 -13.56 -13.69 13.81
CA GLY A 258 -14.51 -12.59 14.03
C GLY A 258 -14.18 -11.33 13.21
N ILE A 259 -13.42 -11.49 12.13
CA ILE A 259 -13.04 -10.43 11.19
C ILE A 259 -14.11 -10.39 10.11
N ALA A 260 -14.60 -9.20 9.79
CA ALA A 260 -15.63 -8.97 8.79
C ALA A 260 -15.06 -8.64 7.40
N ALA A 261 -13.83 -8.12 7.32
CA ALA A 261 -13.19 -7.80 6.06
C ALA A 261 -11.65 -7.81 6.19
N VAL A 262 -10.96 -8.12 5.10
CA VAL A 262 -9.48 -8.12 5.04
C VAL A 262 -9.01 -7.26 3.87
N ILE A 263 -7.99 -6.44 4.10
CA ILE A 263 -7.36 -5.62 3.06
C ILE A 263 -5.86 -5.87 3.07
N GLY A 264 -5.32 -6.28 1.93
CA GLY A 264 -3.89 -6.49 1.73
C GLY A 264 -3.32 -5.64 0.62
N PHE A 265 -2.35 -4.80 0.94
CA PHE A 265 -1.55 -4.07 -0.03
C PHE A 265 -0.28 -4.84 -0.33
N TYR A 266 -0.04 -5.14 -1.60
CA TYR A 266 1.19 -5.79 -2.11
C TYR A 266 1.75 -6.85 -1.14
N SER A 267 0.88 -7.81 -0.76
CA SER A 267 1.19 -8.86 0.21
C SER A 267 2.14 -9.92 -0.37
N PRO A 268 3.21 -10.32 0.32
CA PRO A 268 3.87 -11.59 0.03
C PRO A 268 2.96 -12.73 0.46
N VAL A 269 2.72 -13.72 -0.43
CA VAL A 269 1.69 -14.73 -0.20
C VAL A 269 2.18 -16.17 -0.30
N ASP A 270 3.29 -16.41 -1.00
CA ASP A 270 3.92 -17.73 -1.16
C ASP A 270 5.43 -17.62 -0.89
N PHE A 271 5.83 -17.99 0.30
CA PHE A 271 7.22 -17.87 0.74
C PHE A 271 8.12 -18.95 0.14
N VAL A 272 7.52 -20.10 -0.21
CA VAL A 272 8.25 -21.18 -0.89
C VAL A 272 8.60 -20.76 -2.31
N ALA A 273 7.62 -20.20 -3.04
CA ALA A 273 7.86 -19.67 -4.38
C ALA A 273 8.82 -18.48 -4.35
N GLY A 274 8.62 -17.52 -3.45
CA GLY A 274 9.51 -16.36 -3.31
C GLY A 274 10.94 -16.71 -2.90
N TRP A 275 11.16 -17.77 -2.13
CA TRP A 275 12.50 -18.29 -1.84
C TRP A 275 13.18 -18.91 -3.06
N ARG A 276 12.42 -19.69 -3.84
CA ARG A 276 12.95 -20.40 -5.03
C ARG A 276 13.21 -19.46 -6.20
N ASP A 277 12.31 -18.50 -6.38
CA ASP A 277 12.33 -17.51 -7.47
C ASP A 277 12.06 -16.11 -6.93
N PRO A 278 13.09 -15.45 -6.33
CA PRO A 278 12.94 -14.12 -5.73
C PRO A 278 12.72 -13.00 -6.77
N GLY A 279 12.79 -13.33 -8.06
CA GLY A 279 12.75 -12.36 -9.14
C GLY A 279 14.14 -11.79 -9.48
N TRP A 280 14.20 -10.97 -10.52
CA TRP A 280 15.41 -10.24 -10.91
C TRP A 280 15.04 -8.86 -11.48
N PRO A 281 15.69 -7.79 -11.02
CA PRO A 281 16.62 -7.75 -9.88
C PRO A 281 15.91 -8.04 -8.55
N ASP A 282 16.67 -8.42 -7.53
CA ASP A 282 16.18 -8.60 -6.15
C ASP A 282 16.82 -7.54 -5.23
N PRO A 283 16.33 -6.29 -5.26
CA PRO A 283 16.88 -5.22 -4.41
C PRO A 283 16.60 -5.43 -2.93
N LEU A 284 15.62 -6.29 -2.61
CA LEU A 284 15.21 -6.61 -1.23
C LEU A 284 16.13 -7.66 -0.59
N ASP A 285 16.83 -8.48 -1.39
CA ASP A 285 17.46 -9.72 -0.93
C ASP A 285 16.47 -10.63 -0.20
N ALA A 286 15.44 -11.04 -0.95
CA ALA A 286 14.26 -11.73 -0.42
C ALA A 286 14.62 -12.96 0.43
N ARG A 287 15.65 -13.73 0.03
CA ARG A 287 16.11 -14.90 0.79
C ARG A 287 16.65 -14.51 2.17
N ASN A 288 17.37 -13.41 2.27
CA ASN A 288 17.87 -12.91 3.54
C ASN A 288 16.73 -12.39 4.42
N VAL A 289 15.75 -11.71 3.84
CA VAL A 289 14.54 -11.26 4.54
C VAL A 289 13.76 -12.44 5.08
N PHE A 290 13.52 -13.48 4.28
CA PHE A 290 12.84 -14.70 4.76
C PHE A 290 13.62 -15.43 5.84
N ARG A 291 14.96 -15.55 5.68
CA ARG A 291 15.81 -16.16 6.72
C ARG A 291 15.73 -15.40 8.04
N SER A 292 15.78 -14.08 7.98
CA SER A 292 15.63 -13.22 9.16
C SER A 292 14.28 -13.40 9.82
N TYR A 293 13.20 -13.40 9.06
CA TYR A 293 11.83 -13.52 9.56
C TYR A 293 11.50 -14.92 10.09
N LEU A 294 11.88 -15.97 9.34
CA LEU A 294 11.51 -17.35 9.66
C LEU A 294 12.54 -18.04 10.56
N GLY A 295 13.75 -17.48 10.71
CA GLY A 295 14.82 -18.03 11.56
C GLY A 295 15.67 -19.11 10.89
N GLY A 296 15.53 -19.33 9.57
CA GLY A 296 16.31 -20.33 8.83
C GLY A 296 15.96 -20.33 7.33
N THR A 297 16.55 -21.26 6.62
CA THR A 297 16.33 -21.47 5.19
C THR A 297 15.11 -22.38 4.91
N LEU A 298 14.67 -22.42 3.65
CA LEU A 298 13.57 -23.30 3.23
C LEU A 298 13.88 -24.78 3.48
N ASP A 299 15.14 -25.21 3.29
CA ASP A 299 15.56 -26.60 3.51
C ASP A 299 15.58 -26.97 4.99
N GLU A 300 15.90 -25.99 5.87
CA GLU A 300 15.93 -26.20 7.33
C GLU A 300 14.52 -26.15 7.95
N LEU A 301 13.63 -25.30 7.45
CA LEU A 301 12.33 -24.99 8.06
C LEU A 301 11.17 -25.03 7.06
N PRO A 302 11.00 -26.10 6.25
CA PRO A 302 10.00 -26.11 5.16
C PRO A 302 8.57 -25.90 5.66
N GLU A 303 8.20 -26.42 6.83
CA GLU A 303 6.86 -26.25 7.38
C GLU A 303 6.61 -24.81 7.82
N ARG A 304 7.61 -24.12 8.38
CA ARG A 304 7.47 -22.71 8.78
C ARG A 304 7.26 -21.80 7.59
N PHE A 305 7.91 -22.09 6.44
CA PHE A 305 7.65 -21.41 5.18
C PHE A 305 6.21 -21.61 4.70
N ARG A 306 5.67 -22.82 4.83
CA ARG A 306 4.28 -23.12 4.47
C ARG A 306 3.28 -22.44 5.41
N GLU A 307 3.52 -22.51 6.72
CA GLU A 307 2.69 -21.88 7.75
C GLU A 307 2.64 -20.35 7.59
N ALA A 308 3.76 -19.72 7.24
CA ALA A 308 3.84 -18.29 7.01
C ALA A 308 3.23 -17.84 5.67
N SER A 309 2.95 -18.76 4.75
CA SER A 309 2.43 -18.45 3.40
C SER A 309 0.90 -18.36 3.39
N PRO A 310 0.29 -17.18 3.21
CA PRO A 310 -1.18 -17.03 3.14
C PRO A 310 -1.86 -17.95 2.14
N ILE A 311 -1.20 -18.28 1.03
CA ILE A 311 -1.74 -19.13 -0.02
C ILE A 311 -2.11 -20.54 0.48
N ASN A 312 -1.49 -21.02 1.55
CA ASN A 312 -1.77 -22.33 2.14
C ASN A 312 -2.97 -22.32 3.10
N HIS A 313 -3.61 -21.17 3.30
CA HIS A 313 -4.73 -20.98 4.21
C HIS A 313 -6.02 -20.58 3.48
N THR A 314 -6.14 -20.94 2.20
CA THR A 314 -7.26 -20.57 1.32
C THR A 314 -8.27 -21.70 1.10
N HIS A 315 -8.11 -22.82 1.76
CA HIS A 315 -8.94 -24.04 1.56
C HIS A 315 -10.34 -23.96 2.22
N HIS A 316 -10.63 -22.88 2.93
CA HIS A 316 -11.95 -22.55 3.47
C HIS A 316 -12.24 -21.06 3.21
N PRO A 317 -13.52 -20.65 3.16
CA PRO A 317 -13.87 -19.25 2.91
C PRO A 317 -13.32 -18.35 4.00
N LEU A 318 -12.64 -17.29 3.59
CA LEU A 318 -12.27 -16.15 4.43
C LEU A 318 -13.37 -15.08 4.37
N PRO A 319 -13.35 -14.09 5.29
CA PRO A 319 -14.11 -12.86 5.11
C PRO A 319 -13.81 -12.23 3.75
N PRO A 320 -14.66 -11.36 3.19
CA PRO A 320 -14.37 -10.66 1.94
C PRO A 320 -12.98 -10.01 1.95
N VAL A 321 -12.21 -10.21 0.86
CA VAL A 321 -10.82 -9.77 0.74
C VAL A 321 -10.68 -8.72 -0.36
N LEU A 322 -10.02 -7.60 -0.05
CA LEU A 322 -9.53 -6.62 -1.02
C LEU A 322 -8.01 -6.72 -1.11
N LEU A 323 -7.49 -6.99 -2.29
CA LEU A 323 -6.06 -6.99 -2.60
C LEU A 323 -5.73 -5.82 -3.54
N ILE A 324 -4.69 -5.05 -3.23
CA ILE A 324 -4.22 -3.94 -4.06
C ILE A 324 -2.74 -4.13 -4.35
N TYR A 325 -2.38 -4.21 -5.64
CA TYR A 325 -1.01 -4.43 -6.09
C TYR A 325 -0.57 -3.41 -7.12
N GLY A 326 0.69 -3.04 -7.07
CA GLY A 326 1.36 -2.31 -8.13
C GLY A 326 1.67 -3.22 -9.32
N GLY A 327 1.43 -2.74 -10.54
CA GLY A 327 1.84 -3.47 -11.75
C GLY A 327 3.32 -3.33 -12.06
N SER A 328 3.98 -2.33 -11.48
CA SER A 328 5.43 -2.10 -11.59
C SER A 328 6.20 -2.49 -10.32
N ASP A 329 5.52 -3.10 -9.34
CA ASP A 329 6.13 -3.54 -8.08
C ASP A 329 7.18 -4.62 -8.35
N GLN A 330 8.44 -4.30 -8.06
CA GLN A 330 9.60 -5.17 -8.26
C GLN A 330 10.06 -5.86 -6.96
N LEU A 331 9.38 -5.61 -5.83
CA LEU A 331 9.62 -6.33 -4.58
C LEU A 331 8.65 -7.48 -4.39
N ILE A 332 7.36 -7.20 -4.59
CA ILE A 332 6.28 -8.18 -4.48
C ILE A 332 5.47 -8.15 -5.77
N GLU A 333 5.88 -8.97 -6.72
CA GLU A 333 5.31 -8.99 -8.05
C GLU A 333 3.79 -9.25 -8.06
N LEU A 334 3.09 -8.59 -8.98
CA LEU A 334 1.64 -8.73 -9.18
C LEU A 334 1.19 -10.20 -9.32
N ARG A 335 2.05 -11.09 -9.87
CA ARG A 335 1.73 -12.52 -10.02
C ARG A 335 1.29 -13.16 -8.70
N PHE A 336 1.86 -12.75 -7.57
CA PHE A 336 1.49 -13.26 -6.24
C PHE A 336 0.07 -12.86 -5.84
N GLY A 337 -0.34 -11.62 -6.15
CA GLY A 337 -1.70 -11.15 -5.93
C GLY A 337 -2.72 -11.87 -6.82
N GLN A 338 -2.37 -12.14 -8.07
CA GLN A 338 -3.20 -12.91 -9.01
C GLN A 338 -3.38 -14.35 -8.52
N LEU A 339 -2.28 -15.02 -8.17
CA LEU A 339 -2.29 -16.39 -7.66
C LEU A 339 -3.15 -16.52 -6.39
N LEU A 340 -2.95 -15.62 -5.41
CA LEU A 340 -3.76 -15.62 -4.20
C LEU A 340 -5.25 -15.38 -4.50
N THR A 341 -5.56 -14.47 -5.41
CA THR A 341 -6.94 -14.18 -5.82
C THR A 341 -7.64 -15.41 -6.39
N GLU A 342 -6.95 -16.16 -7.24
CA GLU A 342 -7.47 -17.40 -7.82
C GLU A 342 -7.74 -18.46 -6.73
N GLN A 343 -6.80 -18.65 -5.81
CA GLN A 343 -6.93 -19.62 -4.73
C GLN A 343 -8.06 -19.24 -3.74
N LEU A 344 -8.14 -17.96 -3.34
CA LEU A 344 -9.19 -17.46 -2.47
C LEU A 344 -10.58 -17.66 -3.09
N ARG A 345 -10.74 -17.33 -4.38
CA ARG A 345 -12.01 -17.54 -5.10
C ARG A 345 -12.36 -19.03 -5.23
N ALA A 346 -11.38 -19.87 -5.51
CA ALA A 346 -11.58 -21.33 -5.55
C ALA A 346 -12.00 -21.88 -4.17
N GLY A 347 -11.50 -21.30 -3.07
CA GLY A 347 -11.91 -21.61 -1.69
C GLY A 347 -13.25 -20.96 -1.27
N GLY A 348 -13.95 -20.26 -2.18
CA GLY A 348 -15.27 -19.64 -1.91
C GLY A 348 -15.19 -18.24 -1.29
N THR A 349 -14.01 -17.64 -1.21
CA THR A 349 -13.83 -16.28 -0.68
C THR A 349 -14.18 -15.23 -1.73
N SER A 350 -15.04 -14.28 -1.39
CA SER A 350 -15.26 -13.10 -2.21
C SER A 350 -14.01 -12.21 -2.22
N THR A 351 -13.38 -12.06 -3.39
CA THR A 351 -12.09 -11.38 -3.51
C THR A 351 -12.11 -10.33 -4.61
N VAL A 352 -11.72 -9.11 -4.25
CA VAL A 352 -11.43 -8.00 -5.17
C VAL A 352 -9.93 -7.90 -5.34
N LEU A 353 -9.44 -7.92 -6.58
CA LEU A 353 -8.06 -7.57 -6.91
C LEU A 353 -8.05 -6.27 -7.70
N ILE A 354 -7.36 -5.28 -7.19
CA ILE A 354 -7.09 -4.00 -7.87
C ILE A 354 -5.62 -3.95 -8.26
N THR A 355 -5.36 -3.72 -9.54
CA THR A 355 -4.01 -3.52 -10.08
C THR A 355 -3.85 -2.08 -10.49
N ILE A 356 -2.77 -1.43 -10.03
CA ILE A 356 -2.39 -0.08 -10.42
C ILE A 356 -1.13 -0.18 -11.29
N PRO A 357 -1.24 -0.11 -12.64
CA PRO A 357 -0.18 -0.52 -13.57
C PRO A 357 1.15 0.21 -13.39
N TRP A 358 1.12 1.46 -12.96
CA TRP A 358 2.32 2.30 -12.78
C TRP A 358 2.91 2.24 -11.37
N ALA A 359 2.15 1.69 -10.41
CA ALA A 359 2.53 1.75 -9.00
C ALA A 359 3.66 0.77 -8.70
N GLU A 360 4.62 1.25 -7.92
CA GLU A 360 5.71 0.49 -7.34
C GLU A 360 5.35 0.07 -5.91
N HIS A 361 6.17 -0.77 -5.28
CA HIS A 361 6.00 -1.16 -3.88
C HIS A 361 5.86 0.06 -2.97
N ALA A 362 4.95 0.01 -2.00
CA ALA A 362 4.67 1.10 -1.05
C ALA A 362 4.21 2.42 -1.69
N PHE A 363 3.56 2.38 -2.87
CA PHE A 363 3.05 3.57 -3.57
C PHE A 363 2.12 4.43 -2.70
N ASP A 364 1.39 3.84 -1.77
CA ASP A 364 0.49 4.50 -0.83
C ASP A 364 1.21 5.24 0.31
N ALA A 365 2.55 5.19 0.38
CA ALA A 365 3.34 6.11 1.19
C ALA A 365 3.14 7.57 0.77
N ILE A 366 2.70 7.80 -0.49
CA ILE A 366 2.21 9.08 -0.99
C ILE A 366 0.67 8.99 -1.15
N PRO A 367 -0.12 9.10 -0.07
CA PRO A 367 -1.57 8.87 -0.13
C PRO A 367 -2.32 9.93 -0.95
N HIS A 368 -1.67 11.04 -1.28
CA HIS A 368 -2.17 12.08 -2.17
C HIS A 368 -1.73 11.91 -3.64
N GLY A 369 -0.90 10.91 -3.93
CA GLY A 369 -0.51 10.53 -5.29
C GLY A 369 -1.64 9.90 -6.09
N LEU A 370 -1.40 9.62 -7.37
CA LEU A 370 -2.40 9.05 -8.27
C LEU A 370 -2.90 7.68 -7.80
N GLY A 371 -2.00 6.77 -7.46
CA GLY A 371 -2.30 5.45 -6.93
C GLY A 371 -2.78 5.49 -5.49
N GLY A 372 -2.18 6.37 -4.66
CA GLY A 372 -2.56 6.56 -3.27
C GLY A 372 -4.02 7.02 -3.11
N GLN A 373 -4.48 8.00 -3.93
CA GLN A 373 -5.88 8.45 -3.93
C GLN A 373 -6.83 7.35 -4.40
N LEU A 374 -6.47 6.62 -5.48
CA LEU A 374 -7.27 5.49 -5.95
C LEU A 374 -7.41 4.42 -4.86
N ALA A 375 -6.32 4.03 -4.24
CA ALA A 375 -6.32 3.02 -3.20
C ALA A 375 -7.16 3.43 -1.99
N LEU A 376 -7.02 4.67 -1.51
CA LEU A 376 -7.80 5.19 -0.38
C LEU A 376 -9.31 5.18 -0.71
N HIS A 377 -9.70 5.65 -1.90
CA HIS A 377 -11.08 5.63 -2.35
C HIS A 377 -11.66 4.21 -2.38
N GLN A 378 -10.92 3.25 -2.93
CA GLN A 378 -11.40 1.87 -3.04
C GLN A 378 -11.45 1.15 -1.68
N VAL A 379 -10.49 1.42 -0.80
CA VAL A 379 -10.51 0.91 0.59
C VAL A 379 -11.73 1.44 1.34
N GLU A 380 -11.99 2.75 1.26
CA GLU A 380 -13.15 3.35 1.90
C GLU A 380 -14.46 2.73 1.39
N ARG A 381 -14.63 2.58 0.07
CA ARG A 381 -15.80 1.94 -0.53
C ARG A 381 -15.99 0.50 -0.05
N PHE A 382 -14.91 -0.28 -0.05
CA PHE A 382 -14.94 -1.67 0.39
C PHE A 382 -15.36 -1.78 1.86
N LEU A 383 -14.72 -1.02 2.74
CA LEU A 383 -15.03 -1.00 4.16
C LEU A 383 -16.47 -0.53 4.44
N THR A 384 -16.89 0.55 3.78
CA THR A 384 -18.25 1.07 3.91
C THR A 384 -19.30 0.05 3.50
N ALA A 385 -19.11 -0.61 2.37
CA ALA A 385 -20.04 -1.60 1.85
C ALA A 385 -20.20 -2.81 2.79
N ILE A 386 -19.11 -3.22 3.47
CA ILE A 386 -19.12 -4.43 4.30
C ILE A 386 -19.45 -4.12 5.76
N LEU A 387 -18.97 -2.99 6.31
CA LEU A 387 -19.01 -2.70 7.74
C LEU A 387 -20.07 -1.69 8.17
N GLN A 388 -20.56 -0.81 7.27
CA GLN A 388 -21.49 0.28 7.62
C GLN A 388 -22.97 -0.12 7.34
N ARG A 389 -23.39 -1.29 7.76
CA ARG A 389 -24.80 -1.71 7.69
C ARG A 389 -25.48 -1.66 9.03
#